data_0bb286beb60c4e948633ab6a758f6ff1
#
_entry.id   0bb286beb60c4e948633ab6a758f6ff1
#
_cell.length_a   1.000
_cell.length_b   1.000
_cell.length_c   1.000
_cell.angle_alpha   90.00
_cell.angle_beta   90.00
_cell.angle_gamma   90.00
#
_symmetry.space_group_name_H-M   'P 1'
#
loop_
_entity.id
_entity.type
_entity.pdbx_description
1 polymer ?
#
loop_
_entity_poly.entity_id
_entity_poly.type
_entity_poly.pdbx_seq_one_letter_code
_entity_poly.pdbx_strand_id
1 'polypeptide(L)'
;MLEIGNKAPEFETETASGEEFKLSDYRGQKVVLYFYPKDFTPGCTAEACSLRDSYTIFQGKDIPIFGISGGDAETHREFQEKHDLPFPILMDEDYEIAEVYGATSRLKIIGLGVKRITYLIDEEGKIEAIFGGDQGIEDVKSSKHAKQIIDYWGLKL
;
A
#
# COMPACT_ATOMS: atom_id res chain seq x y z
N MET A 1 -3.71 -7.33 -16.79
CA MET A 1 -4.19 -7.31 -15.41
C MET A 1 -3.26 -8.13 -14.53
N LEU A 2 -2.82 -7.57 -13.43
CA LEU A 2 -1.92 -8.28 -12.52
C LEU A 2 -2.63 -9.40 -11.77
N GLU A 3 -1.95 -10.53 -11.68
CA GLU A 3 -2.46 -11.71 -11.00
C GLU A 3 -1.44 -12.23 -10.00
N ILE A 4 -1.90 -13.03 -9.06
CA ILE A 4 -1.02 -13.73 -8.12
C ILE A 4 -0.03 -14.58 -8.93
N GLY A 5 1.25 -14.52 -8.55
CA GLY A 5 2.34 -15.20 -9.25
C GLY A 5 3.05 -14.35 -10.28
N ASN A 6 2.46 -13.23 -10.71
CA ASN A 6 3.14 -12.31 -11.63
C ASN A 6 4.24 -11.55 -10.90
N LYS A 7 5.24 -11.14 -11.67
CA LYS A 7 6.25 -10.23 -11.15
C LYS A 7 5.59 -8.89 -10.83
N ALA A 8 5.85 -8.33 -9.66
CA ALA A 8 5.37 -7.00 -9.32
C ALA A 8 6.08 -5.99 -10.23
N PRO A 9 5.35 -5.12 -10.95
CA PRO A 9 5.98 -4.12 -11.81
C PRO A 9 6.96 -3.25 -11.04
N GLU A 10 8.17 -3.11 -11.57
CA GLU A 10 9.20 -2.26 -10.97
C GLU A 10 8.83 -0.80 -11.16
N PHE A 11 9.09 0.02 -10.16
CA PHE A 11 8.89 1.46 -10.26
C PHE A 11 9.83 2.21 -9.34
N GLU A 12 10.03 3.47 -9.66
CA GLU A 12 10.78 4.41 -8.86
C GLU A 12 9.91 5.63 -8.60
N THR A 13 9.98 6.16 -7.40
CA THR A 13 9.26 7.38 -7.04
C THR A 13 9.95 8.00 -5.82
N GLU A 14 9.26 8.93 -5.17
CA GLU A 14 9.71 9.53 -3.92
C GLU A 14 8.67 9.28 -2.85
N THR A 15 9.10 9.27 -1.59
CA THR A 15 8.18 9.30 -0.47
C THR A 15 7.63 10.73 -0.32
N ALA A 16 6.56 10.90 0.43
CA ALA A 16 6.01 12.23 0.71
C ALA A 16 7.03 13.13 1.44
N SER A 17 8.04 12.55 2.07
CA SER A 17 9.12 13.28 2.75
C SER A 17 10.30 13.59 1.83
N GLY A 18 10.23 13.23 0.55
CA GLY A 18 11.27 13.54 -0.44
C GLY A 18 12.40 12.52 -0.58
N GLU A 19 12.27 11.37 0.06
CA GLU A 19 13.27 10.31 -0.06
C GLU A 19 13.04 9.47 -1.31
N GLU A 20 14.12 9.05 -1.96
CA GLU A 20 14.01 8.19 -3.15
C GLU A 20 13.53 6.78 -2.78
N PHE A 21 12.71 6.21 -3.65
CA PHE A 21 12.19 4.85 -3.49
C PHE A 21 12.33 4.07 -4.79
N LYS A 22 12.84 2.84 -4.67
CA LYS A 22 12.90 1.86 -5.76
C LYS A 22 12.40 0.53 -5.21
N LEU A 23 11.41 -0.05 -5.85
CA LEU A 23 10.87 -1.34 -5.39
C LEU A 23 11.96 -2.43 -5.38
N SER A 24 12.85 -2.43 -6.36
CA SER A 24 13.93 -3.41 -6.45
C SER A 24 14.89 -3.42 -5.26
N ASP A 25 14.97 -2.33 -4.50
CA ASP A 25 15.81 -2.26 -3.31
C ASP A 25 15.32 -3.20 -2.19
N TYR A 26 14.09 -3.71 -2.32
CA TYR A 26 13.46 -4.56 -1.32
C TYR A 26 13.44 -6.04 -1.69
N ARG A 27 14.21 -6.45 -2.70
CA ARG A 27 14.39 -7.88 -3.00
C ARG A 27 15.00 -8.59 -1.80
N GLY A 28 14.51 -9.77 -1.50
CA GLY A 28 14.92 -10.52 -0.31
C GLY A 28 14.03 -10.25 0.90
N GLN A 29 13.06 -9.34 0.79
CA GLN A 29 12.11 -9.04 1.84
C GLN A 29 10.69 -9.16 1.31
N LYS A 30 9.75 -9.57 2.17
CA LYS A 30 8.33 -9.44 1.87
C LYS A 30 7.96 -7.96 1.98
N VAL A 31 7.06 -7.49 1.12
CA VAL A 31 6.65 -6.08 1.08
C VAL A 31 5.13 -5.99 1.05
N VAL A 32 4.58 -5.06 1.83
CA VAL A 32 3.17 -4.68 1.75
C VAL A 32 3.09 -3.36 0.99
N LEU A 33 2.44 -3.38 -0.16
CA LEU A 33 2.21 -2.18 -0.97
C LEU A 33 0.70 -1.97 -1.06
N TYR A 34 0.17 -0.97 -0.36
CA TYR A 34 -1.26 -0.74 -0.37
C TYR A 34 -1.63 0.56 -1.08
N PHE A 35 -2.49 0.45 -2.07
CA PHE A 35 -3.06 1.58 -2.79
C PHE A 35 -4.35 1.99 -2.09
N TYR A 36 -4.56 3.28 -1.90
CA TYR A 36 -5.78 3.79 -1.27
C TYR A 36 -6.28 5.05 -1.96
N PRO A 37 -7.61 5.30 -1.95
CA PRO A 37 -8.19 6.39 -2.72
C PRO A 37 -7.76 7.80 -2.31
N LYS A 38 -7.77 8.13 -1.03
CA LYS A 38 -7.52 9.51 -0.62
C LYS A 38 -7.28 9.65 0.88
N ASP A 39 -6.29 10.49 1.26
CA ASP A 39 -6.02 10.84 2.64
C ASP A 39 -7.26 11.45 3.31
N PHE A 40 -7.35 11.27 4.62
CA PHE A 40 -8.40 11.86 5.46
C PHE A 40 -9.83 11.37 5.18
N THR A 41 -10.03 10.37 4.33
CA THR A 41 -11.33 9.71 4.20
C THR A 41 -11.47 8.65 5.29
N PRO A 42 -12.70 8.36 5.76
CA PRO A 42 -12.88 7.41 6.87
C PRO A 42 -12.30 6.02 6.65
N GLY A 43 -12.50 5.44 5.46
CA GLY A 43 -11.97 4.12 5.14
C GLY A 43 -10.45 4.09 5.06
N CYS A 44 -9.84 5.10 4.42
CA CYS A 44 -8.39 5.17 4.30
C CYS A 44 -7.73 5.44 5.64
N THR A 45 -8.35 6.27 6.49
CA THR A 45 -7.88 6.52 7.84
C THR A 45 -7.92 5.23 8.68
N ALA A 46 -9.02 4.49 8.62
CA ALA A 46 -9.17 3.23 9.35
C ALA A 46 -8.13 2.21 8.90
N GLU A 47 -7.89 2.11 7.60
CA GLU A 47 -6.89 1.20 7.03
C GLU A 47 -5.47 1.55 7.50
N ALA A 48 -5.09 2.82 7.39
CA ALA A 48 -3.77 3.29 7.82
C ALA A 48 -3.56 3.06 9.32
N CYS A 49 -4.57 3.36 10.14
CA CYS A 49 -4.49 3.18 11.59
C CYS A 49 -4.43 1.69 11.97
N SER A 50 -5.11 0.82 11.23
CA SER A 50 -5.01 -0.64 11.42
C SER A 50 -3.58 -1.11 11.22
N LEU A 51 -2.94 -0.68 10.12
CA LEU A 51 -1.56 -1.03 9.82
C LEU A 51 -0.59 -0.43 10.85
N ARG A 52 -0.81 0.82 11.24
CA ARG A 52 -0.01 1.47 12.29
C ARG A 52 -0.03 0.69 13.60
N ASP A 53 -1.22 0.28 14.03
CA ASP A 53 -1.40 -0.38 15.33
C ASP A 53 -0.70 -1.76 15.39
N SER A 54 -0.47 -2.38 14.24
CA SER A 54 0.21 -3.67 14.15
C SER A 54 1.62 -3.57 13.54
N TYR A 55 2.13 -2.36 13.37
CA TYR A 55 3.40 -2.15 12.68
C TYR A 55 4.57 -2.89 13.30
N THR A 56 4.62 -3.00 14.63
CA THR A 56 5.70 -3.71 15.32
C THR A 56 5.80 -5.18 14.91
N ILE A 57 4.67 -5.81 14.57
CA ILE A 57 4.65 -7.19 14.10
C ILE A 57 5.36 -7.29 12.76
N PHE A 58 5.02 -6.39 11.83
CA PHE A 58 5.65 -6.35 10.51
C PHE A 58 7.14 -6.01 10.61
N GLN A 59 7.47 -5.01 11.42
CA GLN A 59 8.83 -4.57 11.63
C GLN A 59 9.70 -5.68 12.20
N GLY A 60 9.17 -6.46 13.13
CA GLY A 60 9.88 -7.60 13.72
C GLY A 60 10.17 -8.73 12.75
N LYS A 61 9.50 -8.75 11.59
CA LYS A 61 9.70 -9.73 10.53
C LYS A 61 10.38 -9.13 9.30
N ASP A 62 10.89 -7.90 9.41
CA ASP A 62 11.51 -7.16 8.31
C ASP A 62 10.60 -7.01 7.09
N ILE A 63 9.32 -6.76 7.34
CA ILE A 63 8.32 -6.54 6.28
C ILE A 63 7.95 -5.06 6.24
N PRO A 64 8.49 -4.29 5.29
CA PRO A 64 8.11 -2.88 5.15
C PRO A 64 6.71 -2.73 4.59
N ILE A 65 6.05 -1.64 4.99
CA ILE A 65 4.73 -1.25 4.52
C ILE A 65 4.87 0.08 3.80
N PHE A 66 4.28 0.18 2.61
CA PHE A 66 4.24 1.41 1.85
C PHE A 66 2.80 1.69 1.41
N GLY A 67 2.30 2.88 1.76
CA GLY A 67 1.05 3.37 1.22
C GLY A 67 1.32 4.14 -0.06
N ILE A 68 0.39 4.12 -1.00
CA ILE A 68 0.53 4.87 -2.24
C ILE A 68 -0.84 5.42 -2.66
N SER A 69 -0.87 6.70 -3.00
CA SER A 69 -2.09 7.40 -3.40
C SER A 69 -1.75 8.59 -4.28
N GLY A 70 -2.75 9.14 -4.94
CA GLY A 70 -2.59 10.24 -5.89
C GLY A 70 -2.55 11.64 -5.30
N GLY A 71 -2.58 11.80 -3.97
CA GLY A 71 -2.55 13.11 -3.34
C GLY A 71 -1.18 13.80 -3.41
N ASP A 72 -1.12 15.08 -3.06
CA ASP A 72 0.14 15.81 -3.02
C ASP A 72 0.96 15.49 -1.77
N ALA A 73 2.25 15.84 -1.81
CA ALA A 73 3.17 15.53 -0.72
C ALA A 73 2.79 16.19 0.61
N GLU A 74 2.32 17.43 0.55
CA GLU A 74 1.91 18.15 1.76
C GLU A 74 0.75 17.46 2.46
N THR A 75 -0.28 17.07 1.72
CA THR A 75 -1.45 16.38 2.27
C THR A 75 -1.05 15.02 2.83
N HIS A 76 -0.19 14.27 2.14
CA HIS A 76 0.32 13.00 2.63
C HIS A 76 1.10 13.17 3.94
N ARG A 77 1.94 14.20 4.04
CA ARG A 77 2.70 14.47 5.27
C ARG A 77 1.78 14.85 6.43
N GLU A 78 0.76 15.66 6.17
CA GLU A 78 -0.23 16.03 7.18
C GLU A 78 -0.98 14.78 7.69
N PHE A 79 -1.33 13.89 6.78
CA PHE A 79 -2.00 12.63 7.12
C PHE A 79 -1.11 11.74 7.98
N GLN A 80 0.16 11.58 7.58
CA GLN A 80 1.14 10.81 8.35
C GLN A 80 1.34 11.39 9.74
N GLU A 81 1.46 12.71 9.84
CA GLU A 81 1.68 13.38 11.11
C GLU A 81 0.47 13.26 12.03
N LYS A 82 -0.72 13.52 11.51
CA LYS A 82 -1.94 13.47 12.32
C LYS A 82 -2.19 12.09 12.92
N HIS A 83 -1.90 11.04 12.19
CA HIS A 83 -2.17 9.68 12.62
C HIS A 83 -0.93 8.91 13.09
N ASP A 84 0.22 9.59 13.22
CA ASP A 84 1.48 8.99 13.64
C ASP A 84 1.81 7.72 12.87
N LEU A 85 1.70 7.80 11.53
CA LEU A 85 1.98 6.65 10.68
C LEU A 85 3.49 6.38 10.62
N PRO A 86 3.95 5.17 11.02
CA PRO A 86 5.36 4.86 11.07
C PRO A 86 5.95 4.40 9.73
N PHE A 87 5.13 4.30 8.70
CA PHE A 87 5.55 3.87 7.37
C PHE A 87 5.39 4.99 6.35
N PRO A 88 6.20 4.98 5.29
CA PRO A 88 6.13 6.04 4.29
C PRO A 88 4.91 5.92 3.37
N ILE A 89 4.51 7.06 2.81
CA ILE A 89 3.54 7.13 1.74
C ILE A 89 4.31 7.52 0.47
N LEU A 90 4.12 6.75 -0.59
CA LEU A 90 4.78 6.97 -1.87
C LEU A 90 3.96 7.90 -2.76
N MET A 91 4.66 8.74 -3.52
CA MET A 91 4.05 9.71 -4.42
C MET A 91 3.60 9.08 -5.73
N ASP A 92 2.40 9.42 -6.18
CA ASP A 92 1.86 8.97 -7.47
C ASP A 92 0.80 9.97 -7.97
N GLU A 93 1.17 11.27 -8.00
CA GLU A 93 0.24 12.35 -8.33
C GLU A 93 -0.49 12.16 -9.67
N ASP A 94 0.19 11.58 -10.66
CA ASP A 94 -0.37 11.37 -12.00
C ASP A 94 -0.99 10.00 -12.21
N TYR A 95 -1.11 9.20 -11.14
CA TYR A 95 -1.68 7.84 -11.16
C TYR A 95 -0.94 6.86 -12.08
N GLU A 96 0.31 7.15 -12.43
CA GLU A 96 1.10 6.28 -13.31
C GLU A 96 1.39 4.91 -12.71
N ILE A 97 1.78 4.88 -11.45
CA ILE A 97 2.07 3.63 -10.76
C ILE A 97 0.78 2.84 -10.55
N ALA A 98 -0.28 3.50 -10.12
CA ALA A 98 -1.58 2.86 -9.96
C ALA A 98 -2.08 2.25 -11.26
N GLU A 99 -1.85 2.92 -12.39
CA GLU A 99 -2.26 2.41 -13.70
C GLU A 99 -1.50 1.13 -14.07
N VAL A 100 -0.18 1.13 -13.87
CA VAL A 100 0.65 -0.04 -14.14
C VAL A 100 0.23 -1.24 -13.28
N TYR A 101 -0.19 -0.98 -12.04
CA TYR A 101 -0.67 -2.03 -11.13
C TYR A 101 -2.14 -2.41 -11.34
N GLY A 102 -2.85 -1.70 -12.21
CA GLY A 102 -4.28 -1.94 -12.41
C GLY A 102 -5.16 -1.43 -11.27
N ALA A 103 -4.66 -0.47 -10.51
CA ALA A 103 -5.33 0.09 -9.34
C ALA A 103 -6.00 1.45 -9.60
N THR A 104 -6.16 1.84 -10.86
CA THR A 104 -6.82 3.11 -11.17
C THR A 104 -8.35 2.99 -11.12
N SER A 105 -8.99 4.08 -10.74
CA SER A 105 -10.43 4.19 -10.65
C SER A 105 -10.96 5.16 -11.71
N ARG A 106 -12.23 4.98 -12.12
CA ARG A 106 -12.92 5.90 -13.02
C ARG A 106 -13.24 7.23 -12.33
N LEU A 107 -13.05 7.32 -11.00
CA LEU A 107 -13.38 8.51 -10.20
C LEU A 107 -12.22 9.50 -10.10
N LYS A 108 -11.28 9.49 -11.04
CA LYS A 108 -10.12 10.39 -11.08
C LYS A 108 -10.51 11.87 -11.00
N ILE A 109 -11.61 12.24 -11.65
CA ILE A 109 -12.07 13.64 -11.74
C ILE A 109 -12.38 14.22 -10.37
N ILE A 110 -12.86 13.40 -9.43
CA ILE A 110 -13.20 13.87 -8.08
C ILE A 110 -12.13 13.52 -7.05
N GLY A 111 -10.91 13.26 -7.50
CA GLY A 111 -9.78 12.97 -6.60
C GLY A 111 -9.77 11.57 -6.01
N LEU A 112 -10.55 10.64 -6.55
CA LEU A 112 -10.60 9.25 -6.13
C LEU A 112 -10.10 8.34 -7.25
N GLY A 113 -8.91 8.68 -7.78
CA GLY A 113 -8.34 8.00 -8.94
C GLY A 113 -7.73 6.62 -8.67
N VAL A 114 -7.69 6.20 -7.42
CA VAL A 114 -7.05 4.96 -7.00
C VAL A 114 -8.06 4.07 -6.29
N LYS A 115 -8.05 2.78 -6.62
CA LYS A 115 -8.86 1.78 -5.94
C LYS A 115 -8.14 1.34 -4.66
N ARG A 116 -8.90 0.82 -3.70
CA ARG A 116 -8.35 0.23 -2.48
C ARG A 116 -7.89 -1.19 -2.77
N ILE A 117 -6.60 -1.36 -3.07
CA ILE A 117 -6.01 -2.66 -3.39
C ILE A 117 -4.67 -2.77 -2.69
N THR A 118 -4.43 -3.91 -2.05
CA THR A 118 -3.15 -4.20 -1.43
C THR A 118 -2.49 -5.38 -2.12
N TYR A 119 -1.22 -5.22 -2.47
CA TYR A 119 -0.39 -6.27 -3.05
C TYR A 119 0.61 -6.73 -2.01
N LEU A 120 0.64 -8.02 -1.74
CA LEU A 120 1.68 -8.63 -0.91
C LEU A 120 2.73 -9.19 -1.86
N ILE A 121 3.95 -8.72 -1.73
CA ILE A 121 5.05 -9.05 -2.63
C ILE A 121 6.04 -9.92 -1.87
N ASP A 122 6.45 -11.04 -2.47
CA ASP A 122 7.37 -11.97 -1.85
C ASP A 122 8.85 -11.56 -2.01
N GLU A 123 9.75 -12.34 -1.44
CA GLU A 123 11.19 -12.06 -1.46
C GLU A 123 11.79 -12.07 -2.88
N GLU A 124 11.13 -12.73 -3.81
CA GLU A 124 11.57 -12.78 -5.21
C GLU A 124 10.97 -11.65 -6.04
N GLY A 125 10.15 -10.79 -5.44
CA GLY A 125 9.50 -9.68 -6.14
C GLY A 125 8.25 -10.08 -6.90
N LYS A 126 7.65 -11.21 -6.57
CA LYS A 126 6.40 -11.67 -7.18
C LYS A 126 5.22 -11.34 -6.30
N ILE A 127 4.06 -11.11 -6.92
CA ILE A 127 2.81 -10.89 -6.19
C ILE A 127 2.37 -12.22 -5.58
N GLU A 128 2.40 -12.28 -4.27
CA GLU A 128 2.02 -13.46 -3.51
C GLU A 128 0.54 -13.49 -3.20
N ALA A 129 -0.05 -12.33 -2.91
CA ALA A 129 -1.47 -12.20 -2.61
C ALA A 129 -1.97 -10.80 -2.96
N ILE A 130 -3.27 -10.68 -3.20
CA ILE A 130 -3.93 -9.41 -3.51
C ILE A 130 -5.17 -9.31 -2.64
N PHE A 131 -5.39 -8.16 -2.02
CA PHE A 131 -6.64 -7.84 -1.32
C PHE A 131 -7.32 -6.69 -2.05
N GLY A 132 -8.60 -6.82 -2.29
CA GLY A 132 -9.38 -5.82 -3.03
C GLY A 132 -9.28 -5.98 -4.55
N GLY A 133 -10.08 -5.22 -5.29
CA GLY A 133 -10.12 -5.29 -6.74
C GLY A 133 -10.70 -6.61 -7.25
N ASP A 134 -10.61 -6.81 -8.57
CA ASP A 134 -11.18 -8.00 -9.21
C ASP A 134 -10.36 -9.27 -8.98
N GLN A 135 -9.08 -9.12 -8.70
CA GLN A 135 -8.15 -10.25 -8.51
C GLN A 135 -7.88 -10.56 -7.05
N GLY A 136 -8.52 -9.84 -6.14
CA GLY A 136 -8.28 -10.01 -4.71
C GLY A 136 -8.83 -11.32 -4.16
N ILE A 137 -8.09 -11.93 -3.22
CA ILE A 137 -8.55 -13.14 -2.52
C ILE A 137 -9.71 -12.81 -1.58
N GLU A 138 -9.77 -11.57 -1.12
CA GLU A 138 -10.92 -11.01 -0.40
C GLU A 138 -10.86 -9.48 -0.48
N ASP A 139 -11.95 -8.81 -0.15
CA ASP A 139 -11.97 -7.35 -0.11
C ASP A 139 -11.18 -6.81 1.09
N VAL A 140 -10.67 -5.59 0.95
CA VAL A 140 -10.01 -4.90 2.05
C VAL A 140 -11.03 -4.52 3.11
N LYS A 141 -10.84 -5.03 4.32
CA LYS A 141 -11.63 -4.63 5.49
C LYS A 141 -10.83 -3.56 6.23
N SER A 142 -11.11 -2.29 5.92
CA SER A 142 -10.25 -1.17 6.32
C SER A 142 -9.81 -1.19 7.80
N SER A 143 -10.73 -1.36 8.73
CA SER A 143 -10.40 -1.37 10.16
C SER A 143 -9.70 -2.63 10.65
N LYS A 144 -9.63 -3.67 9.82
CA LYS A 144 -9.03 -4.96 10.16
C LYS A 144 -7.99 -5.41 9.14
N HIS A 145 -7.49 -4.47 8.34
CA HIS A 145 -6.61 -4.82 7.23
C HIS A 145 -5.30 -5.45 7.69
N ALA A 146 -4.70 -4.92 8.75
CA ALA A 146 -3.49 -5.51 9.30
C ALA A 146 -3.72 -6.98 9.68
N LYS A 147 -4.87 -7.28 10.30
CA LYS A 147 -5.21 -8.64 10.69
C LYS A 147 -5.35 -9.56 9.46
N GLN A 148 -5.94 -9.06 8.38
CA GLN A 148 -6.05 -9.84 7.14
C GLN A 148 -4.67 -10.28 6.64
N ILE A 149 -3.70 -9.38 6.64
CA ILE A 149 -2.35 -9.65 6.18
C ILE A 149 -1.60 -10.54 7.16
N ILE A 150 -1.72 -10.26 8.45
CA ILE A 150 -1.11 -11.07 9.51
C ILE A 150 -1.60 -12.51 9.43
N ASP A 151 -2.91 -12.71 9.27
CA ASP A 151 -3.50 -14.05 9.16
C ASP A 151 -3.02 -14.75 7.89
N TYR A 152 -2.91 -14.03 6.77
CA TYR A 152 -2.45 -14.62 5.52
C TYR A 152 -1.04 -15.18 5.64
N TRP A 153 -0.11 -14.40 6.20
CA TRP A 153 1.27 -14.83 6.36
C TRP A 153 1.54 -15.62 7.64
N GLY A 154 0.55 -15.76 8.52
CA GLY A 154 0.72 -16.45 9.78
C GLY A 154 1.72 -15.78 10.71
N LEU A 155 1.76 -14.45 10.71
CA LEU A 155 2.70 -13.68 11.53
C LEU A 155 2.31 -13.72 13.00
N LYS A 156 3.32 -13.76 13.88
CA LYS A 156 3.12 -13.77 15.32
C LYS A 156 4.05 -12.78 15.98
N LEU A 157 3.63 -12.27 17.11
CA LEU A 157 4.47 -11.46 17.97
C LEU A 157 5.72 -12.20 18.43
#